data_cbe48aee69f57715a54f25ec9736064a
#
_entry.id   cbe48aee69f57715a54f25ec9736064a
#
_cell.length_a   1.000
_cell.length_b   1.000
_cell.length_c   1.000
_cell.angle_alpha   90.00
_cell.angle_beta   90.00
_cell.angle_gamma   90.00
#
_symmetry.space_group_name_H-M   'P 1'
#
loop_
_entity.id
_entity.type
_entity.pdbx_description
1 polymer ?
#
loop_
_entity_poly.entity_id
_entity_poly.type
_entity_poly.pdbx_seq_one_letter_code
_entity_poly.pdbx_strand_id
1 'polypeptide(L)'
;MTLTLGANQVATGLALVIFGTGISSLIGTAYVGIAIQSFDSVFPDALVNDPIGKLFFSYSPLVYFALLMVAAVGFFLNKTRAGLVLRAVGENDLSAHSIGYSVIGVRYLAVMFGGAMSGIAGAYFSMVITPLWAEKMTAGRGWIALALVVFAGWRSGRLLGGAYFFGLFMTLELYAKASGFSFLPSQFWASMPYLMAIIVLAAISARGRGGSEAPACLGKPFIPDA
;
A
#
# COMPACT_ATOMS: atom_id res chain seq x y z
N MET A 1 -14.00 -13.34 9.89
CA MET A 1 -15.10 -12.56 10.48
C MET A 1 -16.01 -11.97 9.41
N THR A 2 -15.56 -10.99 8.60
CA THR A 2 -16.40 -10.36 7.55
C THR A 2 -16.84 -11.32 6.45
N LEU A 3 -15.95 -12.21 5.98
CA LEU A 3 -16.23 -13.11 4.85
C LEU A 3 -17.06 -14.33 5.22
N THR A 4 -17.00 -14.80 6.46
CA THR A 4 -17.69 -16.04 6.90
C THR A 4 -18.87 -15.74 7.83
N LEU A 5 -18.72 -14.75 8.73
CA LEU A 5 -19.74 -14.41 9.73
C LEU A 5 -20.59 -13.20 9.32
N GLY A 6 -20.32 -12.60 8.16
CA GLY A 6 -21.03 -11.41 7.70
C GLY A 6 -20.88 -10.18 8.62
N ALA A 7 -19.85 -10.16 9.49
CA ALA A 7 -19.65 -9.07 10.43
C ALA A 7 -19.41 -7.74 9.70
N ASN A 8 -19.79 -6.64 10.36
CA ASN A 8 -19.61 -5.30 9.81
C ASN A 8 -18.12 -5.05 9.48
N GLN A 9 -17.82 -4.71 8.24
CA GLN A 9 -16.45 -4.58 7.73
C GLN A 9 -15.69 -3.42 8.38
N VAL A 10 -16.37 -2.28 8.63
CA VAL A 10 -15.75 -1.11 9.24
C VAL A 10 -15.38 -1.42 10.69
N ALA A 11 -16.32 -1.97 11.46
CA ALA A 11 -16.07 -2.35 12.85
C ALA A 11 -14.96 -3.40 12.97
N THR A 12 -14.95 -4.40 12.10
CA THR A 12 -13.90 -5.44 12.06
C THR A 12 -12.55 -4.84 11.67
N GLY A 13 -12.53 -3.93 10.71
CA GLY A 13 -11.30 -3.22 10.30
C GLY A 13 -10.69 -2.40 11.44
N LEU A 14 -11.52 -1.62 12.15
CA LEU A 14 -11.07 -0.84 13.31
C LEU A 14 -10.58 -1.74 14.45
N ALA A 15 -11.29 -2.83 14.75
CA ALA A 15 -10.87 -3.80 15.75
C ALA A 15 -9.51 -4.43 15.39
N LEU A 16 -9.28 -4.78 14.11
CA LEU A 16 -8.01 -5.31 13.63
C LEU A 16 -6.87 -4.28 13.74
N VAL A 17 -7.13 -3.00 13.48
CA VAL A 17 -6.13 -1.94 13.66
C VAL A 17 -5.72 -1.83 15.13
N ILE A 18 -6.69 -1.78 16.06
CA ILE A 18 -6.41 -1.71 17.49
C ILE A 18 -5.66 -2.95 17.97
N PHE A 19 -6.13 -4.13 17.58
CA PHE A 19 -5.51 -5.40 17.91
C PHE A 19 -4.08 -5.51 17.37
N GLY A 20 -3.88 -5.17 16.10
CA GLY A 20 -2.58 -5.20 15.44
C GLY A 20 -1.59 -4.22 16.05
N THR A 21 -2.02 -3.00 16.38
CA THR A 21 -1.18 -2.03 17.06
C THR A 21 -0.83 -2.48 18.48
N GLY A 22 -1.78 -3.08 19.21
CA GLY A 22 -1.54 -3.63 20.54
C GLY A 22 -0.52 -4.77 20.54
N ILE A 23 -0.66 -5.74 19.63
CA ILE A 23 0.31 -6.84 19.50
C ILE A 23 1.69 -6.30 19.07
N SER A 24 1.72 -5.40 18.09
CA SER A 24 2.96 -4.79 17.63
C SER A 24 3.68 -4.06 18.77
N SER A 25 2.94 -3.31 19.59
CA SER A 25 3.49 -2.62 20.74
C SER A 25 4.03 -3.60 21.78
N LEU A 26 3.25 -4.64 22.11
CA LEU A 26 3.64 -5.68 23.08
C LEU A 26 4.94 -6.39 22.69
N ILE A 27 5.05 -6.83 21.45
CA ILE A 27 6.24 -7.53 20.94
C ILE A 27 7.39 -6.54 20.74
N GLY A 28 7.08 -5.35 20.24
CA GLY A 28 8.06 -4.33 19.85
C GLY A 28 8.77 -3.67 21.03
N THR A 29 8.18 -3.66 22.23
CA THR A 29 8.83 -3.08 23.43
C THR A 29 10.21 -3.68 23.71
N ALA A 30 10.42 -4.95 23.39
CA ALA A 30 11.72 -5.62 23.54
C ALA A 30 12.80 -5.09 22.58
N TYR A 31 12.42 -4.41 21.51
CA TYR A 31 13.31 -3.93 20.44
C TYR A 31 13.47 -2.41 20.41
N VAL A 32 12.87 -1.71 21.37
CA VAL A 32 13.00 -0.24 21.48
C VAL A 32 14.45 0.13 21.75
N GLY A 33 14.99 1.05 20.96
CA GLY A 33 16.37 1.53 21.09
C GLY A 33 17.44 0.60 20.49
N ILE A 34 17.07 -0.55 19.95
CA ILE A 34 18.00 -1.44 19.25
C ILE A 34 18.02 -1.01 17.78
N ALA A 35 19.13 -0.39 17.36
CA ALA A 35 19.37 -0.07 15.96
C ALA A 35 19.85 -1.32 15.22
N ILE A 36 19.27 -1.60 14.08
CA ILE A 36 19.67 -2.68 13.18
C ILE A 36 20.52 -2.05 12.07
N GLN A 37 21.56 -2.75 11.62
CA GLN A 37 22.29 -2.33 10.44
C GLN A 37 21.33 -2.34 9.24
N SER A 38 21.22 -1.20 8.56
CA SER A 38 20.35 -1.07 7.38
C SER A 38 20.78 -2.06 6.29
N PHE A 39 19.82 -2.58 5.54
CA PHE A 39 20.13 -3.43 4.40
C PHE A 39 20.78 -2.58 3.31
N ASP A 40 22.07 -2.84 3.07
CA ASP A 40 22.81 -2.22 2.00
C ASP A 40 22.37 -2.73 0.62
N SER A 41 22.89 -2.11 -0.44
CA SER A 41 22.59 -2.50 -1.81
C SER A 41 23.03 -3.95 -2.07
N VAL A 42 22.24 -4.68 -2.86
CA VAL A 42 22.54 -6.07 -3.27
C VAL A 42 23.71 -6.12 -4.25
N PHE A 43 24.01 -4.99 -4.88
CA PHE A 43 24.99 -4.92 -5.98
C PHE A 43 26.39 -4.56 -5.47
N PRO A 44 27.44 -5.07 -6.13
CA PRO A 44 28.82 -4.75 -5.78
C PRO A 44 29.09 -3.25 -5.84
N ASP A 45 29.96 -2.76 -4.93
CA ASP A 45 30.35 -1.36 -4.83
C ASP A 45 30.85 -0.75 -6.14
N ALA A 46 31.45 -1.56 -7.02
CA ALA A 46 31.90 -1.13 -8.34
C ALA A 46 30.77 -0.62 -9.25
N LEU A 47 29.59 -1.19 -9.14
CA LEU A 47 28.39 -0.77 -9.90
C LEU A 47 27.64 0.37 -9.21
N VAL A 48 27.71 0.43 -7.88
CA VAL A 48 27.00 1.44 -7.08
C VAL A 48 27.71 2.79 -7.12
N ASN A 49 29.04 2.83 -7.30
CA ASN A 49 29.83 4.06 -7.26
C ASN A 49 29.76 4.91 -8.54
N ASP A 50 29.31 4.35 -9.67
CA ASP A 50 29.06 5.12 -10.87
C ASP A 50 27.85 6.05 -10.72
N PRO A 51 27.85 7.28 -11.30
CA PRO A 51 26.74 8.21 -11.21
C PRO A 51 25.40 7.63 -11.70
N ILE A 52 25.43 6.82 -12.76
CA ILE A 52 24.27 6.10 -13.30
C ILE A 52 23.93 4.89 -12.43
N GLY A 53 24.96 4.20 -11.92
CA GLY A 53 24.80 3.08 -11.01
C GLY A 53 24.09 3.46 -9.70
N LYS A 54 24.41 4.62 -9.13
CA LYS A 54 23.73 5.16 -7.95
C LYS A 54 22.23 5.32 -8.15
N LEU A 55 21.80 5.72 -9.35
CA LEU A 55 20.39 5.96 -9.64
C LEU A 55 19.58 4.65 -9.72
N PHE A 56 20.20 3.54 -10.14
CA PHE A 56 19.49 2.28 -10.40
C PHE A 56 19.87 1.15 -9.46
N PHE A 57 21.08 1.11 -8.91
CA PHE A 57 21.62 -0.03 -8.15
C PHE A 57 21.91 0.26 -6.67
N SER A 58 21.66 1.48 -6.20
CA SER A 58 21.88 1.89 -4.82
C SER A 58 20.77 1.53 -3.83
N TYR A 59 19.71 0.89 -4.31
CA TYR A 59 18.53 0.64 -3.48
C TYR A 59 18.58 -0.73 -2.79
N SER A 60 17.87 -0.83 -1.65
CA SER A 60 17.70 -2.07 -0.94
C SER A 60 16.94 -3.12 -1.78
N PRO A 61 17.14 -4.42 -1.53
CA PRO A 61 16.46 -5.50 -2.27
C PRO A 61 14.94 -5.40 -2.22
N LEU A 62 14.39 -4.85 -1.15
CA LEU A 62 12.95 -4.67 -0.99
C LEU A 62 12.33 -3.67 -1.99
N VAL A 63 13.11 -2.69 -2.46
CA VAL A 63 12.66 -1.74 -3.50
C VAL A 63 12.47 -2.46 -4.83
N TYR A 64 13.45 -3.30 -5.23
CA TYR A 64 13.34 -4.10 -6.46
C TYR A 64 12.21 -5.12 -6.35
N PHE A 65 12.05 -5.74 -5.19
CA PHE A 65 10.92 -6.62 -4.91
C PHE A 65 9.58 -5.89 -5.08
N ALA A 66 9.44 -4.66 -4.58
CA ALA A 66 8.23 -3.87 -4.74
C ALA A 66 7.91 -3.58 -6.22
N LEU A 67 8.92 -3.20 -7.02
CA LEU A 67 8.75 -2.97 -8.46
C LEU A 67 8.34 -4.26 -9.20
N LEU A 68 9.01 -5.37 -8.86
CA LEU A 68 8.67 -6.69 -9.40
C LEU A 68 7.23 -7.07 -9.04
N MET A 69 6.81 -6.83 -7.80
CA MET A 69 5.45 -7.13 -7.35
C MET A 69 4.39 -6.28 -8.07
N VAL A 70 4.65 -5.00 -8.35
CA VAL A 70 3.73 -4.18 -9.16
C VAL A 70 3.57 -4.77 -10.57
N ALA A 71 4.67 -5.18 -11.21
CA ALA A 71 4.65 -5.81 -12.52
C ALA A 71 3.93 -7.18 -12.45
N ALA A 72 4.24 -8.00 -11.44
CA ALA A 72 3.64 -9.32 -11.26
C ALA A 72 2.13 -9.25 -11.00
N VAL A 73 1.68 -8.35 -10.13
CA VAL A 73 0.24 -8.13 -9.87
C VAL A 73 -0.45 -7.60 -11.12
N GLY A 74 0.17 -6.64 -11.83
CA GLY A 74 -0.35 -6.12 -13.07
C GLY A 74 -0.49 -7.20 -14.15
N PHE A 75 0.52 -8.06 -14.30
CA PHE A 75 0.47 -9.21 -15.20
C PHE A 75 -0.59 -10.23 -14.76
N PHE A 76 -0.60 -10.60 -13.48
CA PHE A 76 -1.57 -11.53 -12.92
C PHE A 76 -3.01 -11.09 -13.20
N LEU A 77 -3.35 -9.86 -12.87
CA LEU A 77 -4.71 -9.33 -13.03
C LEU A 77 -5.15 -9.22 -14.50
N ASN A 78 -4.22 -8.91 -15.42
CA ASN A 78 -4.58 -8.61 -16.81
C ASN A 78 -4.34 -9.77 -17.78
N LYS A 79 -3.45 -10.71 -17.43
CA LYS A 79 -2.99 -11.75 -18.37
C LYS A 79 -3.24 -13.18 -17.90
N THR A 80 -3.69 -13.40 -16.65
CA THR A 80 -3.93 -14.77 -16.15
C THR A 80 -5.41 -15.08 -15.98
N ARG A 81 -5.76 -16.38 -16.09
CA ARG A 81 -7.12 -16.86 -15.85
C ARG A 81 -7.55 -16.63 -14.40
N ALA A 82 -6.64 -16.84 -13.44
CA ALA A 82 -6.93 -16.61 -12.03
C ALA A 82 -7.19 -15.13 -11.73
N GLY A 83 -6.43 -14.20 -12.35
CA GLY A 83 -6.69 -12.77 -12.25
C GLY A 83 -8.02 -12.34 -12.86
N LEU A 84 -8.44 -12.99 -13.97
CA LEU A 84 -9.76 -12.78 -14.55
C LEU A 84 -10.88 -13.22 -13.58
N VAL A 85 -10.73 -14.39 -12.96
CA VAL A 85 -11.68 -14.89 -11.94
C VAL A 85 -11.75 -13.94 -10.75
N LEU A 86 -10.61 -13.47 -10.26
CA LEU A 86 -10.57 -12.51 -9.15
C LEU A 86 -11.33 -11.23 -9.48
N ARG A 87 -11.14 -10.69 -10.69
CA ARG A 87 -11.87 -9.49 -11.15
C ARG A 87 -13.36 -9.77 -11.34
N ALA A 88 -13.73 -10.92 -11.89
CA ALA A 88 -15.13 -11.31 -12.06
C ALA A 88 -15.86 -11.41 -10.71
N VAL A 89 -15.22 -12.02 -9.69
CA VAL A 89 -15.73 -12.07 -8.31
C VAL A 89 -15.85 -10.68 -7.68
N GLY A 90 -14.96 -9.76 -8.03
CA GLY A 90 -15.02 -8.37 -7.57
C GLY A 90 -16.13 -7.56 -8.23
N GLU A 91 -16.48 -7.86 -9.48
CA GLU A 91 -17.48 -7.12 -10.25
C GLU A 91 -18.89 -7.65 -10.01
N ASN A 92 -19.08 -8.97 -10.05
CA ASN A 92 -20.36 -9.63 -9.80
C ASN A 92 -20.14 -11.00 -9.15
N ASP A 93 -20.28 -11.04 -7.83
CA ASP A 93 -20.03 -12.23 -7.02
C ASP A 93 -21.12 -13.30 -7.21
N LEU A 94 -22.38 -12.91 -7.40
CA LEU A 94 -23.49 -13.84 -7.67
C LEU A 94 -23.30 -14.53 -9.02
N SER A 95 -22.93 -13.79 -10.05
CA SER A 95 -22.63 -14.37 -11.37
C SER A 95 -21.43 -15.30 -11.33
N ALA A 96 -20.38 -14.94 -10.58
CA ALA A 96 -19.23 -15.82 -10.42
C ALA A 96 -19.57 -17.09 -9.66
N HIS A 97 -20.45 -17.01 -8.66
CA HIS A 97 -20.95 -18.16 -7.92
C HIS A 97 -21.78 -19.11 -8.80
N SER A 98 -22.69 -18.57 -9.61
CA SER A 98 -23.55 -19.39 -10.51
C SER A 98 -22.76 -20.16 -11.55
N ILE A 99 -21.56 -19.72 -11.92
CA ILE A 99 -20.65 -20.43 -12.83
C ILE A 99 -19.78 -21.47 -12.09
N GLY A 100 -19.95 -21.59 -10.75
CA GLY A 100 -19.26 -22.60 -9.91
C GLY A 100 -17.97 -22.13 -9.24
N TYR A 101 -17.63 -20.83 -9.27
CA TYR A 101 -16.46 -20.33 -8.54
C TYR A 101 -16.75 -20.13 -7.06
N SER A 102 -15.81 -20.53 -6.20
CA SER A 102 -15.86 -20.28 -4.76
C SER A 102 -15.54 -18.81 -4.45
N VAL A 103 -16.56 -17.95 -4.37
CA VAL A 103 -16.41 -16.51 -4.09
C VAL A 103 -15.67 -16.28 -2.78
N ILE A 104 -16.06 -16.98 -1.71
CA ILE A 104 -15.44 -16.85 -0.38
C ILE A 104 -13.97 -17.27 -0.45
N GLY A 105 -13.63 -18.38 -1.10
CA GLY A 105 -12.26 -18.86 -1.24
C GLY A 105 -11.37 -17.87 -1.97
N VAL A 106 -11.85 -17.29 -3.09
CA VAL A 106 -11.12 -16.28 -3.86
C VAL A 106 -10.89 -15.01 -3.03
N ARG A 107 -11.91 -14.55 -2.29
CA ARG A 107 -11.78 -13.39 -1.39
C ARG A 107 -10.80 -13.65 -0.25
N TYR A 108 -10.78 -14.85 0.34
CA TYR A 108 -9.79 -15.23 1.36
C TYR A 108 -8.37 -15.14 0.84
N LEU A 109 -8.10 -15.73 -0.31
CA LEU A 109 -6.76 -15.68 -0.94
C LEU A 109 -6.31 -14.24 -1.22
N ALA A 110 -7.22 -13.39 -1.71
CA ALA A 110 -6.92 -11.98 -1.96
C ALA A 110 -6.59 -11.22 -0.68
N VAL A 111 -7.35 -11.42 0.40
CA VAL A 111 -7.13 -10.78 1.69
C VAL A 111 -5.83 -11.26 2.34
N MET A 112 -5.54 -12.57 2.28
CA MET A 112 -4.27 -13.13 2.79
C MET A 112 -3.07 -12.56 2.04
N PHE A 113 -3.14 -12.46 0.72
CA PHE A 113 -2.09 -11.86 -0.09
C PHE A 113 -1.90 -10.37 0.27
N GLY A 114 -2.99 -9.60 0.40
CA GLY A 114 -2.93 -8.20 0.82
C GLY A 114 -2.31 -8.03 2.21
N GLY A 115 -2.69 -8.89 3.16
CA GLY A 115 -2.09 -8.89 4.49
C GLY A 115 -0.60 -9.19 4.49
N ALA A 116 -0.15 -10.18 3.71
CA ALA A 116 1.26 -10.50 3.55
C ALA A 116 2.07 -9.32 2.97
N MET A 117 1.55 -8.67 1.93
CA MET A 117 2.19 -7.49 1.34
C MET A 117 2.24 -6.31 2.31
N SER A 118 1.20 -6.10 3.11
CA SER A 118 1.18 -5.07 4.15
C SER A 118 2.22 -5.35 5.25
N GLY A 119 2.41 -6.62 5.62
CA GLY A 119 3.46 -7.03 6.56
C GLY A 119 4.87 -6.73 6.03
N ILE A 120 5.14 -7.05 4.76
CA ILE A 120 6.43 -6.74 4.10
C ILE A 120 6.64 -5.22 4.04
N ALA A 121 5.60 -4.44 3.74
CA ALA A 121 5.68 -2.99 3.73
C ALA A 121 6.00 -2.43 5.13
N GLY A 122 5.44 -3.00 6.20
CA GLY A 122 5.79 -2.67 7.58
C GLY A 122 7.25 -2.99 7.92
N ALA A 123 7.74 -4.16 7.50
CA ALA A 123 9.13 -4.54 7.66
C ALA A 123 10.10 -3.58 6.92
N TYR A 124 9.72 -3.11 5.73
CA TYR A 124 10.51 -2.11 4.99
C TYR A 124 10.75 -0.83 5.81
N PHE A 125 9.74 -0.37 6.58
CA PHE A 125 9.91 0.80 7.45
C PHE A 125 10.96 0.58 8.54
N SER A 126 10.91 -0.54 9.25
CA SER A 126 11.79 -0.82 10.38
C SER A 126 13.17 -1.33 9.98
N MET A 127 13.37 -1.78 8.75
CA MET A 127 14.63 -2.35 8.28
C MET A 127 15.42 -1.45 7.33
N VAL A 128 14.72 -0.53 6.61
CA VAL A 128 15.34 0.28 5.56
C VAL A 128 15.20 1.78 5.80
N ILE A 129 13.97 2.27 6.07
CA ILE A 129 13.74 3.71 6.21
C ILE A 129 14.24 4.23 7.55
N THR A 130 13.86 3.57 8.63
CA THR A 130 14.31 3.87 10.00
C THR A 130 14.76 2.56 10.61
N PRO A 131 16.07 2.22 10.57
CA PRO A 131 16.58 0.91 10.98
C PRO A 131 16.54 0.74 12.50
N LEU A 132 15.38 0.96 13.07
CA LEU A 132 15.02 0.73 14.46
C LEU A 132 13.50 0.58 14.56
N TRP A 133 13.04 -0.13 15.56
CA TRP A 133 11.62 -0.20 15.84
C TRP A 133 11.19 0.96 16.75
N ALA A 134 10.13 1.66 16.36
CA ALA A 134 9.49 2.68 17.17
C ALA A 134 7.97 2.47 17.16
N GLU A 135 7.33 2.69 18.30
CA GLU A 135 5.88 2.59 18.41
C GLU A 135 5.20 3.55 17.44
N LYS A 136 4.18 3.07 16.74
CA LYS A 136 3.39 3.83 15.75
C LYS A 136 4.21 4.40 14.57
N MET A 137 5.39 3.84 14.25
CA MET A 137 6.24 4.33 13.16
C MET A 137 5.55 4.34 11.78
N THR A 138 4.51 3.50 11.58
CA THR A 138 3.71 3.45 10.36
C THR A 138 2.41 4.26 10.44
N ALA A 139 2.16 4.97 11.55
CA ALA A 139 0.89 5.67 11.78
C ALA A 139 0.52 6.64 10.65
N GLY A 140 -0.69 6.51 10.11
CA GLY A 140 -1.23 7.33 9.02
C GLY A 140 -0.78 6.96 7.61
N ARG A 141 0.37 6.30 7.42
CA ARG A 141 0.91 5.96 6.08
C ARG A 141 0.05 4.94 5.33
N GLY A 142 -0.61 4.03 6.05
CA GLY A 142 -1.56 3.10 5.46
C GLY A 142 -2.77 3.80 4.83
N TRP A 143 -3.24 4.90 5.41
CA TRP A 143 -4.32 5.70 4.84
C TRP A 143 -3.91 6.41 3.55
N ILE A 144 -2.66 6.88 3.46
CA ILE A 144 -2.10 7.44 2.22
C ILE A 144 -2.05 6.37 1.15
N ALA A 145 -1.59 5.16 1.48
CA ALA A 145 -1.56 4.04 0.54
C ALA A 145 -2.96 3.68 0.02
N LEU A 146 -3.97 3.66 0.89
CA LEU A 146 -5.36 3.43 0.50
C LEU A 146 -5.87 4.54 -0.43
N ALA A 147 -5.63 5.80 -0.09
CA ALA A 147 -5.99 6.94 -0.93
C ALA A 147 -5.33 6.85 -2.31
N LEU A 148 -4.06 6.42 -2.38
CA LEU A 148 -3.34 6.18 -3.63
C LEU A 148 -3.99 5.10 -4.51
N VAL A 149 -4.52 4.02 -3.92
CA VAL A 149 -5.23 2.97 -4.67
C VAL A 149 -6.51 3.52 -5.29
N VAL A 150 -7.29 4.29 -4.52
CA VAL A 150 -8.51 4.96 -5.01
C VAL A 150 -8.16 5.93 -6.13
N PHE A 151 -7.12 6.75 -5.93
CA PHE A 151 -6.57 7.68 -6.91
C PHE A 151 -6.13 6.99 -8.22
N ALA A 152 -5.48 5.84 -8.10
CA ALA A 152 -5.02 5.07 -9.26
C ALA A 152 -6.16 4.37 -10.02
N GLY A 153 -7.41 4.43 -9.51
CA GLY A 153 -8.54 3.73 -10.10
C GLY A 153 -8.32 2.21 -10.15
N TRP A 154 -7.75 1.65 -9.09
CA TRP A 154 -7.43 0.21 -8.97
C TRP A 154 -6.53 -0.34 -10.09
N ARG A 155 -5.75 0.52 -10.78
CA ARG A 155 -4.81 0.13 -11.84
C ARG A 155 -3.37 0.16 -11.33
N SER A 156 -2.68 -0.98 -11.37
CA SER A 156 -1.31 -1.13 -10.85
C SER A 156 -0.29 -0.16 -11.47
N GLY A 157 -0.37 0.10 -12.78
CA GLY A 157 0.53 1.05 -13.45
C GLY A 157 0.32 2.51 -13.01
N ARG A 158 -0.94 2.93 -12.83
CA ARG A 158 -1.26 4.27 -12.32
C ARG A 158 -0.86 4.40 -10.83
N LEU A 159 -1.01 3.31 -10.07
CA LEU A 159 -0.59 3.25 -8.68
C LEU A 159 0.91 3.48 -8.53
N LEU A 160 1.72 2.88 -9.39
CA LEU A 160 3.17 3.10 -9.42
C LEU A 160 3.51 4.58 -9.65
N GLY A 161 2.91 5.20 -10.67
CA GLY A 161 3.09 6.64 -10.94
C GLY A 161 2.66 7.52 -9.75
N GLY A 162 1.52 7.20 -9.13
CA GLY A 162 1.05 7.86 -7.91
C GLY A 162 2.02 7.71 -6.73
N ALA A 163 2.56 6.51 -6.52
CA ALA A 163 3.52 6.25 -5.45
C ALA A 163 4.81 7.06 -5.61
N TYR A 164 5.36 7.17 -6.81
CA TYR A 164 6.51 8.03 -7.08
C TYR A 164 6.19 9.52 -6.90
N PHE A 165 5.02 9.94 -7.35
CA PHE A 165 4.56 11.32 -7.17
C PHE A 165 4.47 11.69 -5.69
N PHE A 166 3.84 10.85 -4.86
CA PHE A 166 3.77 11.08 -3.42
C PHE A 166 5.13 10.96 -2.72
N GLY A 167 5.97 10.01 -3.14
CA GLY A 167 7.34 9.89 -2.66
C GLY A 167 8.17 11.16 -2.88
N LEU A 168 7.99 11.80 -4.04
CA LEU A 168 8.62 13.08 -4.33
C LEU A 168 8.21 14.17 -3.32
N PHE A 169 6.93 14.28 -2.97
CA PHE A 169 6.48 15.25 -1.96
C PHE A 169 7.02 14.96 -0.57
N MET A 170 7.09 13.68 -0.18
CA MET A 170 7.70 13.30 1.09
C MET A 170 9.20 13.64 1.14
N THR A 171 9.90 13.45 0.03
CA THR A 171 11.32 13.80 -0.07
C THR A 171 11.51 15.32 -0.04
N LEU A 172 10.65 16.09 -0.74
CA LEU A 172 10.65 17.54 -0.70
C LEU A 172 10.40 18.08 0.71
N GLU A 173 9.47 17.47 1.45
CA GLU A 173 9.22 17.82 2.85
C GLU A 173 10.49 17.66 3.71
N LEU A 174 11.17 16.52 3.60
CA LEU A 174 12.41 16.27 4.33
C LEU A 174 13.51 17.26 3.94
N TYR A 175 13.67 17.54 2.64
CA TYR A 175 14.65 18.48 2.12
C TYR A 175 14.38 19.92 2.59
N ALA A 176 13.12 20.34 2.55
CA ALA A 176 12.72 21.67 3.02
C ALA A 176 13.00 21.88 4.50
N LYS A 177 12.75 20.83 5.32
CA LYS A 177 13.08 20.85 6.75
C LYS A 177 14.57 20.88 7.00
N ALA A 178 15.35 20.09 6.25
CA ALA A 178 16.81 20.02 6.40
C ALA A 178 17.53 21.28 5.95
N SER A 179 17.04 21.96 4.88
CA SER A 179 17.62 23.17 4.35
C SER A 179 17.30 24.45 5.15
N GLY A 180 16.53 24.33 6.23
CA GLY A 180 16.14 25.46 7.07
C GLY A 180 15.22 26.47 6.35
N PHE A 181 14.51 26.04 5.32
CA PHE A 181 13.55 26.87 4.58
C PHE A 181 12.36 27.22 5.48
N SER A 182 12.58 28.24 6.33
CA SER A 182 11.67 28.61 7.44
C SER A 182 10.52 29.53 7.00
N PHE A 183 10.29 29.71 5.71
CA PHE A 183 9.19 30.56 5.22
C PHE A 183 7.80 30.00 5.58
N LEU A 184 7.69 28.69 5.77
CA LEU A 184 6.46 28.02 6.17
C LEU A 184 6.69 27.12 7.40
N PRO A 185 5.72 27.04 8.33
CA PRO A 185 5.81 26.15 9.48
C PRO A 185 6.02 24.70 9.07
N SER A 186 6.80 23.95 9.86
CA SER A 186 7.08 22.53 9.59
C SER A 186 5.80 21.67 9.45
N GLN A 187 4.74 22.06 10.12
CA GLN A 187 3.42 21.43 10.05
C GLN A 187 2.77 21.56 8.67
N PHE A 188 3.02 22.67 7.98
CA PHE A 188 2.53 22.88 6.62
C PHE A 188 3.19 21.89 5.65
N TRP A 189 4.49 21.70 5.75
CA TRP A 189 5.21 20.72 4.94
C TRP A 189 4.74 19.29 5.21
N ALA A 190 4.48 18.95 6.48
CA ALA A 190 3.94 17.64 6.86
C ALA A 190 2.51 17.39 6.32
N SER A 191 1.74 18.45 6.10
CA SER A 191 0.39 18.33 5.51
C SER A 191 0.37 18.22 3.99
N MET A 192 1.46 18.56 3.31
CA MET A 192 1.55 18.60 1.83
C MET A 192 1.11 17.29 1.15
N PRO A 193 1.54 16.08 1.57
CA PRO A 193 1.08 14.85 0.94
C PRO A 193 -0.44 14.69 1.00
N TYR A 194 -1.06 15.05 2.11
CA TYR A 194 -2.51 14.95 2.30
C TYR A 194 -3.26 15.99 1.45
N LEU A 195 -2.77 17.22 1.40
CA LEU A 195 -3.33 18.28 0.55
C LEU A 195 -3.27 17.88 -0.93
N MET A 196 -2.13 17.34 -1.37
CA MET A 196 -1.97 16.86 -2.74
C MET A 196 -2.91 15.69 -3.04
N ALA A 197 -3.17 14.78 -2.08
CA ALA A 197 -4.15 13.73 -2.23
C ALA A 197 -5.54 14.29 -2.48
N ILE A 198 -5.95 15.29 -1.69
CA ILE A 198 -7.25 15.95 -1.83
C ILE A 198 -7.37 16.67 -3.18
N ILE A 199 -6.36 17.45 -3.56
CA ILE A 199 -6.34 18.20 -4.83
C ILE A 199 -6.47 17.25 -6.02
N VAL A 200 -5.72 16.16 -6.00
CA VAL A 200 -5.71 15.21 -7.11
C VAL A 200 -7.02 14.43 -7.17
N LEU A 201 -7.58 14.00 -6.03
CA LEU A 201 -8.91 13.37 -5.98
C LEU A 201 -9.99 14.33 -6.49
N ALA A 202 -9.96 15.59 -6.08
CA ALA A 202 -10.88 16.62 -6.57
C ALA A 202 -10.75 16.83 -8.08
N ALA A 203 -9.52 16.91 -8.60
CA ALA A 203 -9.25 17.09 -10.04
C ALA A 203 -9.74 15.90 -10.89
N ILE A 204 -9.58 14.67 -10.39
CA ILE A 204 -10.09 13.47 -11.07
C ILE A 204 -11.62 13.45 -11.05
N SER A 205 -12.23 13.75 -9.90
CA SER A 205 -13.67 13.82 -9.75
C SER A 205 -14.30 14.88 -10.67
N ALA A 206 -13.67 16.06 -10.77
CA ALA A 206 -14.12 17.16 -11.61
C ALA A 206 -14.08 16.85 -13.12
N ARG A 207 -13.16 15.98 -13.56
CA ARG A 207 -13.03 15.59 -14.98
C ARG A 207 -14.11 14.62 -15.48
N GLY A 208 -15.06 14.23 -14.63
CA GLY A 208 -16.16 13.31 -15.00
C GLY A 208 -15.71 11.91 -15.47
N ARG A 209 -14.40 11.66 -15.54
CA ARG A 209 -13.80 10.35 -15.85
C ARG A 209 -13.70 9.44 -14.64
N GLY A 210 -14.18 9.91 -13.49
CA GLY A 210 -14.32 9.16 -12.25
C GLY A 210 -15.55 8.27 -12.23
N GLY A 211 -15.91 7.65 -13.36
CA GLY A 211 -16.71 6.43 -13.28
C GLY A 211 -15.92 5.51 -12.35
N SER A 212 -16.53 5.12 -11.24
CA SER A 212 -15.92 4.26 -10.24
C SER A 212 -15.38 3.00 -10.94
N GLU A 213 -14.07 2.98 -11.25
CA GLU A 213 -13.39 1.75 -11.70
C GLU A 213 -13.24 0.77 -10.51
N ALA A 214 -13.84 1.13 -9.35
CA ALA A 214 -13.90 0.26 -8.18
C ALA A 214 -14.73 -0.98 -8.50
N PRO A 215 -14.28 -2.17 -8.08
CA PRO A 215 -15.09 -3.37 -8.19
C PRO A 215 -16.46 -3.17 -7.55
N ALA A 216 -17.54 -3.52 -8.25
CA ALA A 216 -18.92 -3.20 -7.82
C ALA A 216 -19.32 -3.91 -6.51
N CYS A 217 -18.68 -5.06 -6.20
CA CYS A 217 -18.87 -5.82 -4.96
C CYS A 217 -17.90 -5.42 -3.84
N LEU A 218 -17.08 -4.36 -4.01
CA LEU A 218 -16.17 -3.91 -2.99
C LEU A 218 -16.94 -3.46 -1.74
N GLY A 219 -16.57 -3.99 -0.58
CA GLY A 219 -17.21 -3.65 0.69
C GLY A 219 -18.57 -4.32 0.92
N LYS A 220 -19.08 -5.15 -0.01
CA LYS A 220 -20.34 -5.87 0.15
C LYS A 220 -20.10 -7.28 0.67
N PRO A 221 -20.86 -7.72 1.70
CA PRO A 221 -20.85 -9.12 2.12
C PRO A 221 -21.44 -9.99 1.01
N PHE A 222 -20.87 -11.18 0.80
CA PHE A 222 -21.42 -12.17 -0.09
C PHE A 222 -22.33 -13.10 0.70
N ILE A 223 -23.61 -13.23 0.31
CA ILE A 223 -24.60 -14.12 0.90
C ILE A 223 -25.11 -14.99 -0.25
N PRO A 224 -24.75 -16.30 -0.27
CA PRO A 224 -25.05 -17.17 -1.42
C PRO A 224 -26.55 -17.41 -1.65
N ASP A 225 -27.39 -17.31 -0.62
CA ASP A 225 -28.81 -17.67 -0.63
C ASP A 225 -29.74 -16.45 -0.46
N ALA A 226 -29.30 -15.25 -0.80
CA ALA A 226 -30.09 -14.02 -0.68
C ALA A 226 -30.67 -13.58 -2.02
#